data_3545b151c5271d3e0d7f3bf8e14b540c
#
_entry.id   3545b151c5271d3e0d7f3bf8e14b540c
#
_cell.length_a   1.000
_cell.length_b   1.000
_cell.length_c   1.000
_cell.angle_alpha   90.00
_cell.angle_beta   90.00
_cell.angle_gamma   90.00
#
_symmetry.space_group_name_H-M   'P 1'
#
loop_
_entity.id
_entity.type
_entity.pdbx_description
1 polymer ?
#
loop_
_entity_poly.entity_id
_entity_poly.type
_entity_poly.pdbx_seq_one_letter_code
_entity_poly.pdbx_strand_id
1 'polypeptide(L)'
;MNGVFTVGDLKYLARTGRLSGTAAVIGNVLSIKPILRGNKDGYIVQYKKCRGRKSALNELISLVCNNIVEPEKQIIGIAHADAYEDSLYVMEENPENTSKVRGFINTSYDFCTGSHVGPDTIAMFFMGNDRELQGMK
;
A
#
# COMPACT_ATOMS: atom_id res chain seq x y z
N MET A 1 -2.08 10.62 9.04
CA MET A 1 -1.53 9.29 8.71
C MET A 1 -1.97 8.90 7.32
N ASN A 2 -1.04 8.44 6.51
CA ASN A 2 -1.27 7.90 5.17
C ASN A 2 -1.14 6.38 5.19
N GLY A 3 -1.98 5.70 4.39
CA GLY A 3 -1.88 4.27 4.14
C GLY A 3 -1.90 4.03 2.63
N VAL A 4 -0.89 3.38 2.13
CA VAL A 4 -0.75 2.97 0.72
C VAL A 4 -0.57 1.47 0.66
N PHE A 5 -1.20 0.81 -0.29
CA PHE A 5 -1.16 -0.64 -0.36
C PHE A 5 -1.37 -1.17 -1.78
N THR A 6 -0.97 -2.41 -1.98
CA THR A 6 -1.27 -3.19 -3.17
C THR A 6 -1.85 -4.53 -2.77
N VAL A 7 -2.70 -5.10 -3.62
CA VAL A 7 -3.37 -6.38 -3.38
C VAL A 7 -2.98 -7.38 -4.45
N GLY A 8 -3.07 -8.66 -4.12
CA GLY A 8 -2.89 -9.74 -5.07
C GLY A 8 -3.99 -9.77 -6.14
N ASP A 9 -5.25 -9.59 -5.69
CA ASP A 9 -6.44 -9.63 -6.53
C ASP A 9 -7.52 -8.67 -5.98
N LEU A 10 -8.02 -7.79 -6.82
CA LEU A 10 -9.08 -6.82 -6.47
C LEU A 10 -10.44 -7.47 -6.15
N LYS A 11 -10.65 -8.72 -6.54
CA LYS A 11 -11.94 -9.42 -6.32
C LYS A 11 -12.35 -9.47 -4.85
N TYR A 12 -11.38 -9.55 -3.92
CA TYR A 12 -11.67 -9.58 -2.48
C TYR A 12 -12.30 -8.26 -2.01
N LEU A 13 -11.69 -7.12 -2.38
CA LEU A 13 -12.21 -5.80 -2.06
C LEU A 13 -13.54 -5.51 -2.77
N ALA A 14 -13.67 -5.94 -4.03
CA ALA A 14 -14.92 -5.79 -4.81
C ALA A 14 -16.05 -6.58 -4.16
N ARG A 15 -15.82 -7.85 -3.82
CA ARG A 15 -16.83 -8.74 -3.21
C ARG A 15 -17.35 -8.19 -1.88
N THR A 16 -16.51 -7.51 -1.13
CA THR A 16 -16.84 -6.97 0.20
C THR A 16 -17.28 -5.50 0.15
N GLY A 17 -17.42 -4.91 -1.03
CA GLY A 17 -17.91 -3.53 -1.23
C GLY A 17 -16.95 -2.43 -0.73
N ARG A 18 -15.65 -2.73 -0.65
CA ARG A 18 -14.62 -1.76 -0.19
C ARG A 18 -13.94 -1.00 -1.32
N LEU A 19 -14.26 -1.33 -2.58
CA LEU A 19 -13.86 -0.53 -3.74
C LEU A 19 -14.93 0.50 -4.09
N SER A 20 -14.53 1.74 -4.35
CA SER A 20 -15.40 2.72 -5.02
C SER A 20 -15.67 2.26 -6.46
N GLY A 21 -16.90 2.44 -6.96
CA GLY A 21 -17.40 1.83 -8.20
C GLY A 21 -16.61 2.02 -9.49
N THR A 22 -15.65 2.94 -9.53
CA THR A 22 -14.74 3.15 -10.67
C THR A 22 -13.50 2.24 -10.66
N ALA A 23 -13.12 1.72 -9.51
CA ALA A 23 -11.95 0.85 -9.38
C ALA A 23 -12.25 -0.62 -9.77
N ALA A 24 -13.53 -1.01 -9.82
CA ALA A 24 -13.97 -2.38 -10.17
C ALA A 24 -13.73 -2.75 -11.64
N VAL A 25 -13.34 -1.81 -12.50
CA VAL A 25 -13.19 -2.02 -13.96
C VAL A 25 -11.77 -2.52 -14.32
N ILE A 26 -10.94 -2.89 -13.36
CA ILE A 26 -9.68 -3.55 -13.69
C ILE A 26 -10.02 -5.01 -13.98
N GLY A 27 -10.28 -5.28 -15.27
CA GLY A 27 -10.43 -6.65 -15.74
C GLY A 27 -9.22 -7.50 -15.30
N ASN A 28 -9.43 -8.79 -15.18
CA ASN A 28 -8.46 -9.84 -14.79
C ASN A 28 -7.18 -9.86 -15.65
N VAL A 29 -6.44 -8.77 -15.72
CA VAL A 29 -5.10 -8.78 -16.29
C VAL A 29 -4.16 -9.18 -15.18
N LEU A 30 -3.79 -10.44 -15.15
CA LEU A 30 -3.00 -11.12 -14.12
C LEU A 30 -1.69 -10.40 -13.76
N SER A 31 -1.17 -9.58 -14.67
CA SER A 31 0.09 -8.85 -14.51
C SER A 31 -0.05 -7.43 -13.96
N ILE A 32 -1.29 -6.90 -13.85
CA ILE A 32 -1.50 -5.53 -13.36
C ILE A 32 -1.80 -5.57 -11.86
N LYS A 33 -0.98 -4.84 -11.10
CA LYS A 33 -1.12 -4.66 -9.66
C LYS A 33 -1.52 -3.21 -9.37
N PRO A 34 -2.67 -2.98 -8.74
CA PRO A 34 -3.09 -1.63 -8.39
C PRO A 34 -2.33 -1.12 -7.17
N ILE A 35 -2.02 0.15 -7.16
CA ILE A 35 -1.66 0.87 -5.95
C ILE A 35 -2.92 1.57 -5.46
N LEU A 36 -3.26 1.30 -4.23
CA LEU A 36 -4.47 1.75 -3.56
C LEU A 36 -4.12 2.63 -2.37
N ARG A 37 -5.04 3.50 -2.00
CA ARG A 37 -4.94 4.35 -0.80
C ARG A 37 -6.32 4.66 -0.22
N GLY A 38 -6.35 5.06 1.05
CA GLY A 38 -7.53 5.69 1.64
C GLY A 38 -7.59 7.18 1.29
N ASN A 39 -8.74 7.68 0.89
CA ASN A 39 -8.99 9.10 0.71
C ASN A 39 -9.48 9.77 2.01
N LYS A 40 -9.75 11.08 1.98
CA LYS A 40 -10.25 11.85 3.14
C LYS A 40 -11.62 11.39 3.62
N ASP A 41 -12.44 10.86 2.71
CA ASP A 41 -13.79 10.40 2.98
C ASP A 41 -13.84 8.96 3.50
N GLY A 42 -12.68 8.31 3.64
CA GLY A 42 -12.57 6.93 4.14
C GLY A 42 -12.75 5.85 3.08
N TYR A 43 -12.83 6.21 1.80
CA TYR A 43 -12.94 5.24 0.71
C TYR A 43 -11.57 4.79 0.23
N ILE A 44 -11.50 3.53 -0.23
CA ILE A 44 -10.35 3.03 -0.95
C ILE A 44 -10.44 3.51 -2.39
N VAL A 45 -9.40 4.20 -2.84
CA VAL A 45 -9.29 4.70 -4.21
C VAL A 45 -8.01 4.21 -4.85
N GLN A 46 -8.09 3.98 -6.17
CA GLN A 46 -6.92 3.60 -6.93
C GLN A 46 -6.06 4.84 -7.23
N TYR A 47 -4.79 4.74 -6.87
CA TYR A 47 -3.79 5.78 -7.16
C TYR A 47 -3.10 5.54 -8.51
N LYS A 48 -2.61 4.30 -8.74
CA LYS A 48 -1.82 3.95 -9.93
C LYS A 48 -2.01 2.48 -10.27
N LYS A 49 -1.66 2.11 -11.50
CA LYS A 49 -1.54 0.72 -11.95
C LYS A 49 -0.07 0.43 -12.24
N CYS A 50 0.44 -0.65 -11.68
CA CYS A 50 1.80 -1.13 -11.94
C CYS A 50 1.75 -2.44 -12.70
N ARG A 51 2.72 -2.68 -13.56
CA ARG A 51 2.86 -3.96 -14.24
C ARG A 51 3.88 -4.83 -13.50
N GLY A 52 3.39 -5.92 -12.94
CA GLY A 52 4.19 -6.86 -12.16
C GLY A 52 4.31 -6.49 -10.67
N ARG A 53 4.56 -7.51 -9.86
CA ARG A 53 4.61 -7.39 -8.39
C ARG A 53 5.73 -6.49 -7.90
N LYS A 54 6.96 -6.71 -8.40
CA LYS A 54 8.13 -5.92 -7.99
C LYS A 54 7.96 -4.44 -8.29
N SER A 55 7.37 -4.10 -9.45
CA SER A 55 7.06 -2.70 -9.80
C SER A 55 6.07 -2.07 -8.82
N ALA A 56 5.08 -2.83 -8.35
CA ALA A 56 4.13 -2.35 -7.35
C ALA A 56 4.79 -2.11 -6.00
N LEU A 57 5.65 -3.02 -5.54
CA LEU A 57 6.40 -2.86 -4.29
C LEU A 57 7.31 -1.62 -4.34
N ASN A 58 8.04 -1.43 -5.42
CA ASN A 58 8.89 -0.26 -5.62
C ASN A 58 8.08 1.05 -5.64
N GLU A 59 6.87 1.03 -6.21
CA GLU A 59 5.98 2.19 -6.18
C GLU A 59 5.51 2.51 -4.75
N LEU A 60 5.18 1.50 -3.93
CA LEU A 60 4.84 1.72 -2.52
C LEU A 60 6.00 2.38 -1.77
N ILE A 61 7.21 1.88 -1.94
CA ILE A 61 8.42 2.45 -1.34
C ILE A 61 8.60 3.91 -1.78
N SER A 62 8.50 4.15 -3.09
CA SER A 62 8.63 5.50 -3.66
C SER A 62 7.59 6.48 -3.10
N LEU A 63 6.33 6.03 -2.94
CA LEU A 63 5.28 6.85 -2.35
C LEU A 63 5.57 7.21 -0.89
N VAL A 64 6.06 6.28 -0.10
CA VAL A 64 6.48 6.55 1.28
C VAL A 64 7.61 7.57 1.29
N CYS A 65 8.68 7.32 0.51
CA CYS A 65 9.87 8.17 0.49
C CYS A 65 9.58 9.61 0.07
N ASN A 66 8.69 9.78 -0.90
CA ASN A 66 8.36 11.10 -1.45
C ASN A 66 7.37 11.89 -0.58
N ASN A 67 6.67 11.23 0.34
CA ASN A 67 5.59 11.86 1.10
C ASN A 67 5.77 11.83 2.62
N ILE A 68 6.73 11.08 3.13
CA ILE A 68 7.01 11.00 4.57
C ILE A 68 7.54 12.35 5.09
N VAL A 69 7.05 12.78 6.24
CA VAL A 69 7.53 13.99 6.93
C VAL A 69 8.32 13.58 8.17
N GLU A 70 9.42 14.27 8.47
CA GLU A 70 10.28 14.01 9.64
C GLU A 70 10.56 12.50 9.82
N PRO A 71 11.15 11.82 8.82
CA PRO A 71 11.35 10.37 8.87
C PRO A 71 12.10 9.91 10.10
N GLU A 72 13.05 10.70 10.59
CA GLU A 72 13.85 10.42 11.79
C GLU A 72 13.02 10.34 13.08
N LYS A 73 11.77 10.80 13.05
CA LYS A 73 10.83 10.73 14.18
C LYS A 73 9.83 9.57 14.05
N GLN A 74 9.84 8.84 12.92
CA GLN A 74 8.79 7.88 12.61
C GLN A 74 9.25 6.43 12.68
N ILE A 75 8.28 5.58 13.02
CA ILE A 75 8.29 4.14 12.77
C ILE A 75 7.26 3.88 11.67
N ILE A 76 7.68 3.22 10.58
CA ILE A 76 6.78 2.85 9.49
C ILE A 76 6.06 1.55 9.86
N GLY A 77 4.74 1.57 9.77
CA GLY A 77 3.93 0.37 9.91
C GLY A 77 3.86 -0.39 8.57
N ILE A 78 4.06 -1.70 8.61
CA ILE A 78 3.86 -2.61 7.49
C ILE A 78 2.86 -3.66 7.94
N ALA A 79 1.78 -3.85 7.16
CA ALA A 79 0.83 -4.92 7.38
C ALA A 79 0.67 -5.74 6.11
N HIS A 80 0.62 -7.06 6.24
CA HIS A 80 0.51 -7.95 5.09
C HIS A 80 -0.50 -9.08 5.34
N ALA A 81 -1.05 -9.64 4.26
CA ALA A 81 -1.82 -10.87 4.26
C ALA A 81 -1.12 -11.87 3.33
N ASP A 82 -0.54 -12.91 3.91
CA ASP A 82 0.22 -13.95 3.19
C ASP A 82 1.27 -13.38 2.20
N ALA A 83 1.99 -12.32 2.63
CA ALA A 83 2.99 -11.62 1.82
C ALA A 83 4.22 -11.22 2.67
N TYR A 84 4.70 -12.17 3.49
CA TYR A 84 5.81 -11.92 4.40
C TYR A 84 7.11 -11.57 3.66
N GLU A 85 7.45 -12.29 2.59
CA GLU A 85 8.66 -12.01 1.80
C GLU A 85 8.62 -10.61 1.16
N ASP A 86 7.44 -10.17 0.69
CA ASP A 86 7.26 -8.81 0.19
C ASP A 86 7.43 -7.77 1.30
N SER A 87 7.04 -8.10 2.53
CA SER A 87 7.23 -7.20 3.67
C SER A 87 8.71 -7.02 4.01
N LEU A 88 9.50 -8.09 3.93
CA LEU A 88 10.96 -8.00 4.07
C LEU A 88 11.56 -7.17 2.93
N TYR A 89 11.13 -7.42 1.69
CA TYR A 89 11.61 -6.66 0.55
C TYR A 89 11.40 -5.14 0.70
N VAL A 90 10.21 -4.69 1.12
CA VAL A 90 9.95 -3.24 1.29
C VAL A 90 10.69 -2.62 2.48
N MET A 91 11.15 -3.43 3.44
CA MET A 91 12.01 -2.96 4.53
C MET A 91 13.48 -2.82 4.09
N GLU A 92 13.96 -3.74 3.24
CA GLU A 92 15.35 -3.82 2.82
C GLU A 92 15.67 -2.87 1.66
N GLU A 93 14.80 -2.82 0.65
CA GLU A 93 14.94 -1.98 -0.56
C GLU A 93 14.56 -0.52 -0.27
N ASN A 94 15.22 0.05 0.72
CA ASN A 94 14.85 1.34 1.23
C ASN A 94 15.76 2.44 0.66
N PRO A 95 15.26 3.37 -0.20
CA PRO A 95 16.04 4.52 -0.66
C PRO A 95 16.44 5.42 0.52
N GLU A 96 17.45 6.25 0.30
CA GLU A 96 18.13 7.10 1.30
C GLU A 96 17.20 7.87 2.27
N ASN A 97 15.96 8.18 1.87
CA ASN A 97 15.03 8.92 2.71
C ASN A 97 14.36 8.08 3.81
N THR A 98 14.23 6.78 3.62
CA THR A 98 13.67 5.87 4.63
C THR A 98 14.75 5.17 5.45
N SER A 99 16.02 5.20 5.04
CA SER A 99 17.14 4.81 5.90
C SER A 99 17.25 5.66 7.17
N LYS A 100 16.53 6.79 7.21
CA LYS A 100 16.48 7.71 8.34
C LYS A 100 15.34 7.41 9.33
N VAL A 101 14.41 6.51 9.02
CA VAL A 101 13.31 6.19 9.95
C VAL A 101 13.83 5.47 11.19
N ARG A 102 13.14 5.64 12.31
CA ARG A 102 13.50 4.99 13.58
C ARG A 102 13.38 3.48 13.55
N GLY A 103 12.58 2.93 12.63
CA GLY A 103 12.38 1.49 12.48
C GLY A 103 11.08 1.16 11.77
N PHE A 104 10.77 -0.13 11.78
CA PHE A 104 9.56 -0.70 11.18
C PHE A 104 8.81 -1.54 12.21
N ILE A 105 7.48 -1.55 12.11
CA ILE A 105 6.61 -2.54 12.72
C ILE A 105 6.05 -3.38 11.58
N ASN A 106 6.39 -4.66 11.53
CA ASN A 106 5.91 -5.60 10.53
C ASN A 106 4.95 -6.59 11.19
N THR A 107 3.73 -6.70 10.67
CA THR A 107 2.69 -7.54 11.23
C THR A 107 1.77 -8.13 10.15
N SER A 108 1.16 -9.27 10.45
CA SER A 108 0.07 -9.81 9.63
C SER A 108 -1.23 -9.04 9.91
N TYR A 109 -2.09 -8.94 8.90
CA TYR A 109 -3.48 -8.51 9.11
C TYR A 109 -4.24 -9.50 9.99
N ASP A 110 -5.17 -8.97 10.77
CA ASP A 110 -6.18 -9.78 11.46
C ASP A 110 -7.12 -10.48 10.45
N PHE A 111 -7.91 -11.44 10.95
CA PHE A 111 -8.83 -12.21 10.10
C PHE A 111 -9.89 -11.36 9.41
N CYS A 112 -10.37 -10.31 10.08
CA CYS A 112 -11.39 -9.44 9.51
C CYS A 112 -10.84 -8.68 8.32
N THR A 113 -9.76 -7.91 8.51
CA THR A 113 -9.12 -7.12 7.46
C THR A 113 -8.57 -8.02 6.35
N GLY A 114 -7.91 -9.12 6.72
CA GLY A 114 -7.35 -10.10 5.79
C GLY A 114 -8.39 -10.69 4.83
N SER A 115 -9.61 -10.98 5.32
CA SER A 115 -10.71 -11.49 4.49
C SER A 115 -11.20 -10.49 3.45
N HIS A 116 -11.07 -9.19 3.73
CA HIS A 116 -11.47 -8.13 2.80
C HIS A 116 -10.41 -7.84 1.74
N VAL A 117 -9.14 -7.86 2.11
CA VAL A 117 -8.04 -7.51 1.20
C VAL A 117 -7.50 -8.69 0.42
N GLY A 118 -7.59 -9.90 0.98
CA GLY A 118 -7.12 -11.16 0.38
C GLY A 118 -5.61 -11.37 0.49
N PRO A 119 -5.13 -12.56 0.07
CA PRO A 119 -3.73 -12.90 0.09
C PRO A 119 -2.92 -12.00 -0.85
N ASP A 120 -1.60 -12.00 -0.69
CA ASP A 120 -0.66 -11.15 -1.42
C ASP A 120 -0.92 -9.64 -1.23
N THR A 121 -1.56 -9.26 -0.15
CA THR A 121 -1.75 -7.85 0.19
C THR A 121 -0.63 -7.35 1.08
N ILE A 122 -0.09 -6.18 0.74
CA ILE A 122 0.88 -5.47 1.57
C ILE A 122 0.53 -3.99 1.63
N ALA A 123 0.57 -3.42 2.83
CA ALA A 123 0.33 -2.01 3.11
C ALA A 123 1.48 -1.38 3.88
N MET A 124 1.74 -0.11 3.62
CA MET A 124 2.67 0.72 4.38
C MET A 124 1.93 1.93 4.96
N PHE A 125 2.19 2.22 6.23
CA PHE A 125 1.57 3.30 7.00
C PHE A 125 2.63 4.26 7.52
N PHE A 126 2.42 5.55 7.29
CA PHE A 126 3.37 6.60 7.66
C PHE A 126 2.67 7.96 7.89
N MET A 127 3.34 8.90 8.52
CA MET A 127 2.87 10.28 8.62
C MET A 127 3.42 11.08 7.45
N GLY A 128 2.53 11.69 6.69
CA GLY A 128 2.83 12.56 5.55
C GLY A 128 2.00 13.83 5.60
N ASN A 129 2.32 14.81 4.76
CA ASN A 129 1.72 16.14 4.77
C ASN A 129 0.21 16.15 4.48
N ASP A 130 -0.28 15.26 3.62
CA ASP A 130 -1.71 15.14 3.32
C ASP A 130 -2.07 13.70 2.93
N ARG A 131 -3.35 13.30 3.16
CA ARG A 131 -3.92 12.07 2.60
C ARG A 131 -4.04 12.12 1.08
N GLU A 132 -4.09 13.29 0.50
CA GLU A 132 -3.92 13.49 -0.93
C GLU A 132 -2.43 13.58 -1.23
N LEU A 133 -1.83 12.43 -1.57
CA LEU A 133 -0.43 12.34 -1.93
C LEU A 133 -0.12 13.30 -3.07
N GLN A 134 0.90 14.15 -2.90
CA GLN A 134 1.33 15.08 -3.95
C GLN A 134 1.73 14.27 -5.21
N GLY A 135 1.24 14.69 -6.36
CA GLY A 135 1.51 14.05 -7.66
C GLY A 135 0.29 13.49 -8.37
N MET A 136 -0.91 13.68 -7.81
CA MET A 136 -2.15 13.39 -8.53
C MET A 136 -2.56 14.59 -9.36
N LYS A 137 -2.16 14.61 -10.59
CA LYS A 137 -2.83 15.31 -11.70
C LYS A 137 -3.31 14.28 -12.71
#